data_ea5c9e9aee18bb3d21e775cc86f3bf24
#
_entry.id   ea5c9e9aee18bb3d21e775cc86f3bf24
#
_cell.length_a   1.000
_cell.length_b   1.000
_cell.length_c   1.000
_cell.angle_alpha   90.00
_cell.angle_beta   90.00
_cell.angle_gamma   90.00
#
_symmetry.space_group_name_H-M   'P 1'
#
loop_
_entity.id
_entity.type
_entity.pdbx_description
1 polymer ?
#
loop_
_entity_poly.entity_id
_entity_poly.type
_entity_poly.pdbx_seq_one_letter_code
_entity_poly.pdbx_strand_id
1 'polypeptide(L)'
;MKYLALLIVITSASIFGMHHEKLDVIVFAIDLEIVDGKKKNARNFVSRITQNVENKEPQTLVYQYHFSKKENKVFLLEIYPNNEAALIHMNNFLGSKWEEEFIKNFTISNFQVLGNANSKLKKSLEPFTKDFRSNLIGFDRVAEQLGEEISKIK
;
A
#
# COMPACT_ATOMS: atom_id res chain seq x y z
N MET A 1 -23.30 -32.30 -62.70
CA MET A 1 -22.65 -32.49 -61.40
C MET A 1 -22.15 -31.13 -60.92
N LYS A 2 -22.78 -30.54 -59.93
CA LYS A 2 -22.45 -29.26 -59.38
C LYS A 2 -21.66 -29.47 -58.09
N TYR A 3 -20.39 -29.11 -58.06
CA TYR A 3 -19.57 -29.16 -56.84
C TYR A 3 -19.87 -27.92 -55.98
N LEU A 4 -20.46 -28.14 -54.79
CA LEU A 4 -20.70 -27.14 -53.78
C LEU A 4 -19.41 -27.03 -52.94
N ALA A 5 -18.62 -25.98 -53.14
CA ALA A 5 -17.46 -25.69 -52.32
C ALA A 5 -17.93 -25.11 -50.96
N LEU A 6 -17.74 -25.88 -49.89
CA LEU A 6 -17.99 -25.43 -48.52
C LEU A 6 -16.82 -24.60 -48.05
N LEU A 7 -17.04 -23.29 -47.98
CA LEU A 7 -16.08 -22.33 -47.44
C LEU A 7 -16.09 -22.38 -45.90
N ILE A 8 -15.11 -23.03 -45.31
CA ILE A 8 -14.92 -23.02 -43.84
C ILE A 8 -14.23 -21.70 -43.49
N VAL A 9 -15.00 -20.77 -42.92
CA VAL A 9 -14.44 -19.55 -42.31
C VAL A 9 -13.92 -19.93 -40.93
N ILE A 10 -12.63 -20.08 -40.80
CA ILE A 10 -11.95 -20.23 -39.50
C ILE A 10 -11.85 -18.83 -38.90
N THR A 11 -12.79 -18.46 -38.03
CA THR A 11 -12.65 -17.29 -37.18
C THR A 11 -11.59 -17.59 -36.11
N SER A 12 -10.40 -17.09 -36.30
CA SER A 12 -9.37 -17.05 -35.26
C SER A 12 -9.87 -16.14 -34.15
N ALA A 13 -10.45 -16.72 -33.09
CA ALA A 13 -10.68 -16.03 -31.84
C ALA A 13 -9.29 -15.67 -31.29
N SER A 14 -8.92 -14.39 -31.45
CA SER A 14 -7.76 -13.85 -30.76
C SER A 14 -8.06 -13.96 -29.27
N ILE A 15 -7.43 -14.92 -28.61
CA ILE A 15 -7.37 -14.98 -27.16
C ILE A 15 -6.55 -13.75 -26.74
N PHE A 16 -7.24 -12.64 -26.45
CA PHE A 16 -6.65 -11.55 -25.70
C PHE A 16 -6.27 -12.13 -24.35
N GLY A 17 -5.02 -12.54 -24.22
CA GLY A 17 -4.43 -12.82 -22.92
C GLY A 17 -4.55 -11.54 -22.11
N MET A 18 -5.49 -11.52 -21.16
CA MET A 18 -5.51 -10.49 -20.12
C MET A 18 -4.17 -10.59 -19.40
N HIS A 19 -3.25 -9.70 -19.76
CA HIS A 19 -2.07 -9.45 -18.94
C HIS A 19 -2.62 -8.86 -17.63
N HIS A 20 -2.79 -9.69 -16.62
CA HIS A 20 -2.92 -9.21 -15.26
C HIS A 20 -1.62 -8.48 -14.92
N GLU A 21 -1.71 -7.15 -14.92
CA GLU A 21 -0.60 -6.32 -14.46
C GLU A 21 -0.39 -6.67 -12.98
N LYS A 22 0.68 -7.40 -12.72
CA LYS A 22 1.02 -7.83 -11.35
C LYS A 22 1.24 -6.57 -10.52
N LEU A 23 0.40 -6.35 -9.51
CA LEU A 23 0.57 -5.22 -8.60
C LEU A 23 1.96 -5.31 -7.95
N ASP A 24 2.72 -4.23 -8.03
CA ASP A 24 4.03 -4.09 -7.36
C ASP A 24 3.80 -3.50 -5.96
N VAL A 25 3.10 -4.29 -5.14
CA VAL A 25 2.62 -3.89 -3.81
C VAL A 25 3.77 -3.45 -2.92
N ILE A 26 3.59 -2.30 -2.28
CA ILE A 26 4.49 -1.75 -1.26
C ILE A 26 3.79 -1.81 0.09
N VAL A 27 4.50 -2.35 1.08
CA VAL A 27 4.00 -2.44 2.46
C VAL A 27 4.93 -1.66 3.38
N PHE A 28 4.37 -0.79 4.21
CA PHE A 28 5.05 -0.19 5.34
C PHE A 28 4.63 -0.92 6.61
N ALA A 29 5.58 -1.53 7.28
CA ALA A 29 5.43 -2.22 8.54
C ALA A 29 6.20 -1.43 9.61
N ILE A 30 5.46 -0.73 10.49
CA ILE A 30 6.05 0.27 11.38
C ILE A 30 5.69 -0.04 12.83
N ASP A 31 6.71 -0.31 13.65
CA ASP A 31 6.56 -0.40 15.09
C ASP A 31 6.73 0.97 15.72
N LEU A 32 5.75 1.37 16.52
CA LEU A 32 5.68 2.66 17.18
C LEU A 32 5.60 2.48 18.71
N GLU A 33 6.20 3.41 19.41
CA GLU A 33 5.99 3.60 20.85
C GLU A 33 5.23 4.89 21.10
N ILE A 34 4.22 4.82 21.96
CA ILE A 34 3.46 6.02 22.36
C ILE A 34 4.32 6.82 23.34
N VAL A 35 4.49 8.09 23.07
CA VAL A 35 5.18 9.03 23.98
C VAL A 35 4.46 9.05 25.34
N ASP A 36 5.21 9.06 26.43
CA ASP A 36 4.67 9.01 27.79
C ASP A 36 3.61 10.08 28.04
N GLY A 37 2.51 9.64 28.67
CA GLY A 37 1.37 10.49 28.94
C GLY A 37 0.49 10.84 27.72
N LYS A 38 0.86 10.40 26.51
CA LYS A 38 0.15 10.75 25.25
C LYS A 38 -0.89 9.74 24.78
N LYS A 39 -1.19 8.67 25.54
CA LYS A 39 -2.08 7.59 25.08
C LYS A 39 -3.45 8.05 24.56
N LYS A 40 -4.09 9.01 25.24
CA LYS A 40 -5.36 9.60 24.80
C LYS A 40 -5.17 10.43 23.51
N ASN A 41 -4.12 11.26 23.47
CA ASN A 41 -3.81 12.11 22.33
C ASN A 41 -3.47 11.25 21.09
N ALA A 42 -2.66 10.21 21.26
CA ALA A 42 -2.32 9.26 20.21
C ALA A 42 -3.55 8.61 19.58
N ARG A 43 -4.52 8.14 20.40
CA ARG A 43 -5.77 7.57 19.90
C ARG A 43 -6.61 8.59 19.13
N ASN A 44 -6.74 9.82 19.63
CA ASN A 44 -7.47 10.87 18.94
C ASN A 44 -6.79 11.27 17.61
N PHE A 45 -5.46 11.34 17.61
CA PHE A 45 -4.67 11.59 16.41
C PHE A 45 -4.92 10.49 15.37
N VAL A 46 -4.79 9.22 15.75
CA VAL A 46 -4.99 8.08 14.85
C VAL A 46 -6.37 8.12 14.20
N SER A 47 -7.42 8.38 14.97
CA SER A 47 -8.78 8.51 14.41
C SER A 47 -8.88 9.57 13.32
N ARG A 48 -8.26 10.74 13.54
CA ARG A 48 -8.31 11.86 12.57
C ARG A 48 -7.43 11.63 11.35
N ILE A 49 -6.21 11.10 11.52
CA ILE A 49 -5.32 10.85 10.39
C ILE A 49 -5.85 9.71 9.51
N THR A 50 -6.41 8.64 10.11
CA THR A 50 -7.03 7.54 9.35
C THR A 50 -8.17 8.07 8.47
N GLN A 51 -9.06 8.88 9.03
CA GLN A 51 -10.14 9.50 8.26
C GLN A 51 -9.60 10.42 7.14
N ASN A 52 -8.50 11.16 7.41
CA ASN A 52 -7.88 11.99 6.38
C ASN A 52 -7.30 11.17 5.24
N VAL A 53 -6.56 10.09 5.54
CA VAL A 53 -5.99 9.19 4.54
C VAL A 53 -7.09 8.53 3.72
N GLU A 54 -8.11 7.98 4.37
CA GLU A 54 -9.27 7.36 3.69
C GLU A 54 -9.94 8.32 2.69
N ASN A 55 -10.11 9.59 3.06
CA ASN A 55 -10.79 10.58 2.21
C ASN A 55 -9.88 11.19 1.13
N LYS A 56 -8.57 11.23 1.32
CA LYS A 56 -7.63 11.96 0.44
C LYS A 56 -6.75 11.07 -0.41
N GLU A 57 -6.64 9.80 -0.06
CA GLU A 57 -5.72 8.84 -0.68
C GLU A 57 -6.47 7.56 -1.09
N PRO A 58 -7.36 7.64 -2.10
CA PRO A 58 -8.21 6.52 -2.51
C PRO A 58 -7.42 5.30 -3.01
N GLN A 59 -6.14 5.45 -3.32
CA GLN A 59 -5.27 4.35 -3.72
C GLN A 59 -4.62 3.63 -2.53
N THR A 60 -4.70 4.16 -1.30
CA THR A 60 -4.21 3.45 -0.12
C THR A 60 -5.11 2.26 0.18
N LEU A 61 -4.55 1.04 0.11
CA LEU A 61 -5.31 -0.20 0.25
C LEU A 61 -5.56 -0.56 1.72
N VAL A 62 -4.56 -0.33 2.57
CA VAL A 62 -4.65 -0.59 4.02
C VAL A 62 -3.95 0.54 4.77
N TYR A 63 -4.59 1.03 5.84
CA TYR A 63 -4.02 2.00 6.77
C TYR A 63 -4.55 1.70 8.18
N GLN A 64 -3.81 0.90 8.95
CA GLN A 64 -4.31 0.33 10.20
C GLN A 64 -3.33 0.49 11.35
N TYR A 65 -3.81 1.02 12.48
CA TYR A 65 -3.08 1.09 13.74
C TYR A 65 -3.56 0.01 14.71
N HIS A 66 -2.65 -0.88 15.11
CA HIS A 66 -2.91 -1.96 16.05
C HIS A 66 -2.30 -1.63 17.42
N PHE A 67 -3.13 -1.21 18.37
CA PHE A 67 -2.69 -0.85 19.71
C PHE A 67 -2.53 -2.08 20.60
N SER A 68 -1.39 -2.22 21.27
CA SER A 68 -1.24 -3.17 22.36
C SER A 68 -2.15 -2.80 23.53
N LYS A 69 -2.79 -3.81 24.16
CA LYS A 69 -3.67 -3.58 25.32
C LYS A 69 -2.87 -3.21 26.57
N LYS A 70 -1.68 -3.76 26.74
CA LYS A 70 -0.88 -3.67 27.99
C LYS A 70 0.31 -2.72 27.89
N GLU A 71 0.86 -2.54 26.68
CA GLU A 71 2.09 -1.78 26.45
C GLU A 71 1.80 -0.48 25.70
N ASN A 72 2.71 0.48 25.77
CA ASN A 72 2.63 1.70 24.97
C ASN A 72 3.11 1.47 23.51
N LYS A 73 2.80 0.31 22.96
CA LYS A 73 3.22 -0.10 21.60
C LYS A 73 2.06 -0.08 20.64
N VAL A 74 2.35 0.34 19.42
CA VAL A 74 1.42 0.36 18.30
C VAL A 74 2.13 -0.18 17.08
N PHE A 75 1.46 -1.06 16.33
CA PHE A 75 1.91 -1.47 15.01
C PHE A 75 1.06 -0.74 13.97
N LEU A 76 1.70 -0.03 13.05
CA LEU A 76 1.06 0.62 11.91
C LEU A 76 1.36 -0.20 10.67
N LEU A 77 0.30 -0.65 10.01
CA LEU A 77 0.34 -1.35 8.73
C LEU A 77 -0.24 -0.46 7.65
N GLU A 78 0.55 -0.22 6.61
CA GLU A 78 0.12 0.49 5.42
C GLU A 78 0.41 -0.35 4.18
N ILE A 79 -0.54 -0.44 3.25
CA ILE A 79 -0.39 -1.19 2.00
C ILE A 79 -0.81 -0.31 0.83
N TYR A 80 0.05 -0.26 -0.19
CA TYR A 80 -0.12 0.53 -1.41
C TYR A 80 -0.02 -0.38 -2.64
N PRO A 81 -0.82 -0.16 -3.70
CA PRO A 81 -0.81 -0.98 -4.91
C PRO A 81 0.50 -0.88 -5.70
N ASN A 82 1.25 0.21 -5.49
CA ASN A 82 2.51 0.49 -6.20
C ASN A 82 3.32 1.59 -5.51
N ASN A 83 4.52 1.85 -6.03
CA ASN A 83 5.43 2.89 -5.54
C ASN A 83 4.84 4.30 -5.63
N GLU A 84 4.00 4.59 -6.63
CA GLU A 84 3.43 5.92 -6.82
C GLU A 84 2.42 6.26 -5.73
N ALA A 85 1.52 5.33 -5.38
CA ALA A 85 0.58 5.50 -4.29
C ALA A 85 1.31 5.71 -2.94
N ALA A 86 2.37 4.94 -2.68
CA ALA A 86 3.21 5.13 -1.49
C ALA A 86 3.90 6.50 -1.47
N LEU A 87 4.36 6.99 -2.62
CA LEU A 87 4.95 8.34 -2.74
C LEU A 87 3.92 9.45 -2.53
N ILE A 88 2.69 9.28 -3.01
CA ILE A 88 1.59 10.23 -2.77
C ILE A 88 1.34 10.34 -1.27
N HIS A 89 1.25 9.20 -0.56
CA HIS A 89 1.11 9.21 0.90
C HIS A 89 2.25 9.98 1.58
N MET A 90 3.51 9.67 1.26
CA MET A 90 4.66 10.35 1.83
C MET A 90 4.65 11.85 1.56
N ASN A 91 4.28 12.29 0.34
CA ASN A 91 4.18 13.71 0.01
C ASN A 91 3.07 14.42 0.77
N ASN A 92 1.95 13.74 1.07
CA ASN A 92 0.85 14.29 1.87
C ASN A 92 1.19 14.36 3.36
N PHE A 93 2.09 13.50 3.83
CA PHE A 93 2.50 13.41 5.23
C PHE A 93 3.66 14.36 5.54
N LEU A 94 4.73 14.34 4.74
CA LEU A 94 5.95 15.11 4.98
C LEU A 94 5.72 16.62 4.98
N GLY A 95 6.23 17.31 5.97
CA GLY A 95 6.09 18.77 6.13
C GLY A 95 4.67 19.23 6.47
N SER A 96 3.74 18.29 6.72
CA SER A 96 2.35 18.59 7.06
C SER A 96 2.13 18.65 8.57
N LYS A 97 0.96 19.19 8.97
CA LYS A 97 0.49 19.10 10.36
C LYS A 97 0.40 17.66 10.88
N TRP A 98 0.22 16.70 10.00
CA TRP A 98 0.12 15.29 10.38
C TRP A 98 1.46 14.72 10.83
N GLU A 99 2.55 15.06 10.15
CA GLU A 99 3.90 14.74 10.61
C GLU A 99 4.20 15.39 11.96
N GLU A 100 3.91 16.69 12.10
CA GLU A 100 4.12 17.42 13.36
C GLU A 100 3.37 16.80 14.55
N GLU A 101 2.12 16.38 14.34
CA GLU A 101 1.34 15.73 15.38
C GLU A 101 1.79 14.28 15.62
N PHE A 102 2.21 13.56 14.57
CA PHE A 102 2.72 12.21 14.67
C PHE A 102 3.92 12.12 15.62
N ILE A 103 4.94 12.96 15.40
CA ILE A 103 6.16 12.98 16.22
C ILE A 103 5.92 13.44 17.68
N LYS A 104 4.82 14.16 17.94
CA LYS A 104 4.39 14.51 19.32
C LYS A 104 3.75 13.36 20.07
N ASN A 105 3.26 12.35 19.36
CA ASN A 105 2.50 11.24 19.93
C ASN A 105 3.24 9.91 19.86
N PHE A 106 4.15 9.73 18.89
CA PHE A 106 4.83 8.48 18.62
C PHE A 106 6.33 8.65 18.39
N THR A 107 7.06 7.60 18.76
CA THR A 107 8.44 7.36 18.33
C THR A 107 8.45 6.11 17.47
N ILE A 108 9.11 6.16 16.31
CA ILE A 108 9.33 4.99 15.46
C ILE A 108 10.43 4.15 16.11
N SER A 109 10.10 2.90 16.49
CA SER A 109 11.09 1.95 17.02
C SER A 109 11.62 1.01 15.94
N ASN A 110 10.83 0.74 14.90
CA ASN A 110 11.25 -0.02 13.73
C ASN A 110 10.39 0.38 12.53
N PHE A 111 11.00 0.43 11.33
CA PHE A 111 10.26 0.68 10.09
C PHE A 111 10.86 -0.15 8.96
N GLN A 112 10.08 -1.07 8.44
CA GLN A 112 10.42 -1.94 7.32
C GLN A 112 9.56 -1.61 6.11
N VAL A 113 10.18 -1.55 4.94
CA VAL A 113 9.50 -1.41 3.66
C VAL A 113 9.61 -2.72 2.89
N LEU A 114 8.48 -3.39 2.67
CA LEU A 114 8.42 -4.64 1.95
C LEU A 114 7.93 -4.40 0.52
N GLY A 115 8.49 -5.11 -0.44
CA GLY A 115 8.21 -4.95 -1.87
C GLY A 115 9.37 -4.29 -2.62
N ASN A 116 9.16 -4.04 -3.92
CA ASN A 116 10.20 -3.50 -4.80
C ASN A 116 10.22 -1.96 -4.79
N ALA A 117 10.60 -1.38 -3.64
CA ALA A 117 10.71 0.08 -3.52
C ALA A 117 11.72 0.65 -4.54
N ASN A 118 11.27 1.56 -5.39
CA ASN A 118 12.10 2.24 -6.36
C ASN A 118 12.97 3.34 -5.72
N SER A 119 13.90 3.91 -6.48
CA SER A 119 14.85 4.91 -5.99
C SER A 119 14.17 6.19 -5.46
N LYS A 120 13.03 6.58 -6.05
CA LYS A 120 12.28 7.78 -5.60
C LYS A 120 11.67 7.55 -4.23
N LEU A 121 11.00 6.40 -4.04
CA LEU A 121 10.41 6.03 -2.76
C LEU A 121 11.48 5.82 -1.68
N LYS A 122 12.58 5.13 -2.00
CA LYS A 122 13.71 4.98 -1.08
C LYS A 122 14.27 6.32 -0.60
N LYS A 123 14.43 7.27 -1.53
CA LYS A 123 14.90 8.62 -1.20
C LYS A 123 13.92 9.38 -0.28
N SER A 124 12.62 9.27 -0.52
CA SER A 124 11.58 9.89 0.31
C SER A 124 11.57 9.32 1.74
N LEU A 125 11.87 8.02 1.88
CA LEU A 125 11.83 7.30 3.16
C LEU A 125 13.17 7.32 3.93
N GLU A 126 14.25 7.82 3.32
CA GLU A 126 15.61 7.81 3.90
C GLU A 126 15.70 8.41 5.32
N PRO A 127 14.93 9.46 5.69
CA PRO A 127 14.94 9.99 7.05
C PRO A 127 14.34 9.04 8.10
N PHE A 128 13.55 8.04 7.70
CA PHE A 128 12.79 7.18 8.60
C PHE A 128 13.33 5.75 8.65
N THR A 129 13.80 5.23 7.50
CA THR A 129 14.28 3.85 7.42
C THR A 129 15.31 3.65 6.30
N LYS A 130 16.14 2.63 6.49
CA LYS A 130 17.01 2.05 5.47
C LYS A 130 16.75 0.56 5.28
N ASP A 131 15.71 0.01 5.93
CA ASP A 131 15.34 -1.41 5.87
C ASP A 131 14.32 -1.64 4.74
N PHE A 132 14.83 -1.90 3.54
CA PHE A 132 14.05 -2.21 2.34
C PHE A 132 14.23 -3.67 1.97
N ARG A 133 13.13 -4.42 1.92
CA ARG A 133 13.12 -5.87 1.70
C ARG A 133 12.27 -6.23 0.49
N SER A 134 12.94 -6.61 -0.62
CA SER A 134 12.25 -7.14 -1.79
C SER A 134 11.75 -8.58 -1.52
N ASN A 135 10.64 -8.96 -2.16
CA ASN A 135 10.17 -10.33 -2.09
C ASN A 135 11.15 -11.26 -2.82
N LEU A 136 11.64 -12.28 -2.13
CA LEU A 136 12.50 -13.31 -2.71
C LEU A 136 11.68 -14.52 -3.19
N ILE A 137 10.75 -15.01 -2.35
CA ILE A 137 9.94 -16.19 -2.66
C ILE A 137 8.61 -16.10 -1.89
N GLY A 138 7.53 -16.52 -2.52
CA GLY A 138 6.20 -16.52 -1.93
C GLY A 138 5.11 -16.39 -2.99
N PHE A 139 3.87 -16.37 -2.56
CA PHE A 139 2.73 -16.07 -3.41
C PHE A 139 1.82 -15.04 -2.73
N ASP A 140 1.08 -14.29 -3.52
CA ASP A 140 0.14 -13.27 -3.06
C ASP A 140 -1.17 -13.38 -3.87
N ARG A 141 -2.19 -13.97 -3.24
CA ARG A 141 -3.53 -14.07 -3.84
C ARG A 141 -4.36 -12.80 -3.66
N VAL A 142 -4.00 -11.96 -2.70
CA VAL A 142 -4.71 -10.69 -2.43
C VAL A 142 -4.43 -9.70 -3.55
N ALA A 143 -3.18 -9.63 -4.01
CA ALA A 143 -2.80 -8.77 -5.13
C ALA A 143 -3.53 -9.17 -6.43
N GLU A 144 -3.72 -10.46 -6.69
CA GLU A 144 -4.47 -10.96 -7.85
C GLU A 144 -5.95 -10.51 -7.77
N GLN A 145 -6.61 -10.74 -6.63
CA GLN A 145 -8.02 -10.37 -6.42
C GLN A 145 -8.25 -8.85 -6.48
N LEU A 146 -7.35 -8.07 -5.86
CA LEU A 146 -7.43 -6.61 -5.91
C LEU A 146 -7.20 -6.07 -7.33
N GLY A 147 -6.29 -6.67 -8.09
CA GLY A 147 -6.06 -6.32 -9.49
C GLY A 147 -7.29 -6.52 -10.36
N GLU A 148 -8.03 -7.60 -10.15
CA GLU A 148 -9.30 -7.88 -10.82
C GLU A 148 -10.40 -6.84 -10.47
N GLU A 149 -10.53 -6.49 -9.19
CA GLU A 149 -11.53 -5.50 -8.75
C GLU A 149 -11.20 -4.09 -9.25
N ILE A 150 -9.93 -3.66 -9.18
CA ILE A 150 -9.49 -2.35 -9.69
C ILE A 150 -9.70 -2.25 -11.21
N SER A 151 -9.52 -3.34 -11.95
CA SER A 151 -9.76 -3.36 -13.41
C SER A 151 -11.22 -3.18 -13.79
N LYS A 152 -12.17 -3.55 -12.90
CA LYS A 152 -13.62 -3.38 -13.12
C LYS A 152 -14.12 -1.95 -12.85
N ILE A 153 -13.31 -1.13 -12.19
CA ILE A 153 -13.66 0.25 -11.80
C ILE A 153 -13.21 1.27 -12.86
N LYS A 154 -12.35 0.87 -13.80
CA LYS A 154 -11.93 1.67 -14.96
C LYS A 154 -12.91 1.52 -16.14
#